data_6e3ce7e944bcd38e13e4dad244c08bef
#
_entry.id   6e3ce7e944bcd38e13e4dad244c08bef
#
_cell.length_a   1.000
_cell.length_b   1.000
_cell.length_c   1.000
_cell.angle_alpha   90.00
_cell.angle_beta   90.00
_cell.angle_gamma   90.00
#
_symmetry.space_group_name_H-M   'P 1'
#
loop_
_entity.id
_entity.type
_entity.pdbx_description
1 polymer ?
#
loop_
_entity_poly.entity_id
_entity_poly.type
_entity_poly.pdbx_seq_one_letter_code
_entity_poly.pdbx_strand_id
1 'polypeptide(L)'
;MKYNFDEVFPRKGSASVKHDLMKPFFGTEDLMPMWVADMDFKAPECVLDAIRKRCDQGFLGYTFGDDSYFGAVIDWFAKHYSIKAEKRELHYIPGIVVGIAFCIQAFTKPGDKILINTPVYPPFVNLPINNGRELITNKLILKNGRFEIDFEDLEQKSKGCKMMLLSNPHNPGGTVWSRNDLVRIAEICKRNGVLVISDEIHADLTLPNYKHTSFSTVSESAKSNCITFIAPSKTFNIAGLSSSIAYIPEKSIRDTYFEYLEASEFANGNIFAYIGAEAAFSGGEEWLSQLKDYLVENIAFADDYFKRNLPKIKAVLPEASYLLWLDFNGFGLSHDELQHRLINKAKVALNNGVTFGGNDYAGFFRMNIGCPRSILKEALDRIANAFADVR
;
A
#
# COMPACT_ATOMS: atom_id res chain seq x y z
N MET A 1 2.20 -27.39 1.06
CA MET A 1 3.67 -27.17 1.26
C MET A 1 3.79 -26.14 2.38
N LYS A 2 4.72 -26.29 3.32
CA LYS A 2 4.92 -25.29 4.37
C LYS A 2 6.03 -24.34 3.93
N TYR A 3 5.74 -23.04 3.86
CA TYR A 3 6.73 -22.00 3.53
C TYR A 3 7.53 -21.65 4.78
N ASN A 4 8.85 -21.41 4.61
CA ASN A 4 9.74 -20.99 5.69
C ASN A 4 9.99 -19.49 5.59
N PHE A 5 9.32 -18.71 6.45
CA PHE A 5 9.50 -17.24 6.53
C PHE A 5 10.60 -16.80 7.51
N ASP A 6 11.28 -17.74 8.20
CA ASP A 6 12.42 -17.43 9.07
C ASP A 6 13.76 -17.44 8.32
N GLU A 7 13.78 -17.88 7.07
CA GLU A 7 15.00 -17.95 6.26
C GLU A 7 15.44 -16.53 5.84
N VAL A 8 16.69 -16.20 6.17
CA VAL A 8 17.30 -14.91 5.83
C VAL A 8 18.04 -15.01 4.51
N PHE A 9 17.67 -14.15 3.56
CA PHE A 9 18.31 -14.07 2.25
C PHE A 9 19.12 -12.78 2.12
N PRO A 10 20.39 -12.83 1.62
CA PRO A 10 21.13 -11.62 1.31
C PRO A 10 20.53 -10.93 0.09
N ARG A 11 20.10 -9.67 0.26
CA ARG A 11 19.52 -8.86 -0.82
C ARG A 11 20.40 -7.68 -1.22
N LYS A 12 21.47 -7.39 -0.47
CA LYS A 12 22.44 -6.34 -0.80
C LYS A 12 23.19 -6.70 -2.08
N GLY A 13 23.34 -5.72 -2.98
CA GLY A 13 23.97 -5.93 -4.30
C GLY A 13 23.02 -6.47 -5.38
N SER A 14 21.73 -6.55 -5.11
CA SER A 14 20.69 -6.98 -6.09
C SER A 14 19.96 -5.83 -6.78
N ALA A 15 20.45 -4.59 -6.63
CA ALA A 15 19.78 -3.35 -7.04
C ALA A 15 18.42 -3.16 -6.33
N SER A 16 18.25 -3.72 -5.15
CA SER A 16 17.05 -3.56 -4.33
C SER A 16 16.95 -2.12 -3.80
N VAL A 17 15.86 -1.43 -4.10
CA VAL A 17 15.60 -0.09 -3.55
C VAL A 17 15.72 -0.10 -2.03
N LYS A 18 15.17 -1.13 -1.37
CA LYS A 18 15.18 -1.28 0.08
C LYS A 18 16.58 -1.42 0.67
N HIS A 19 17.46 -2.17 0.01
CA HIS A 19 18.78 -2.56 0.54
C HIS A 19 19.95 -1.75 -0.04
N ASP A 20 19.85 -1.30 -1.31
CA ASP A 20 20.98 -0.71 -2.03
C ASP A 20 20.81 0.80 -2.27
N LEU A 21 19.62 1.37 -2.05
CA LEU A 21 19.35 2.78 -2.31
C LEU A 21 19.20 3.62 -1.02
N MET A 22 19.83 3.21 0.10
CA MET A 22 19.67 3.90 1.39
C MET A 22 20.40 5.24 1.45
N LYS A 23 21.59 5.35 0.85
CA LYS A 23 22.42 6.56 0.93
C LYS A 23 21.74 7.85 0.46
N PRO A 24 20.98 7.87 -0.67
CA PRO A 24 20.24 9.06 -1.09
C PRO A 24 19.14 9.49 -0.12
N PHE A 25 18.56 8.57 0.65
CA PHE A 25 17.44 8.83 1.55
C PHE A 25 17.86 9.08 3.00
N PHE A 26 18.96 8.46 3.45
CA PHE A 26 19.38 8.48 4.85
C PHE A 26 20.80 9.02 5.07
N GLY A 27 21.52 9.37 3.98
CA GLY A 27 22.89 9.88 4.04
C GLY A 27 23.97 8.80 4.26
N THR A 28 23.58 7.55 4.48
CA THR A 28 24.49 6.41 4.75
C THR A 28 23.92 5.11 4.19
N GLU A 29 24.80 4.15 3.91
CA GLU A 29 24.44 2.78 3.48
C GLU A 29 24.47 1.76 4.64
N ASP A 30 25.04 2.15 5.79
CA ASP A 30 25.22 1.31 6.95
C ASP A 30 23.98 1.34 7.86
N LEU A 31 22.85 0.83 7.32
CA LEU A 31 21.57 0.76 8.03
C LEU A 31 20.90 -0.59 7.81
N MET A 32 20.16 -1.03 8.80
CA MET A 32 19.20 -2.13 8.68
C MET A 32 17.90 -1.59 8.05
N PRO A 33 17.48 -2.11 6.88
CA PRO A 33 16.37 -1.52 6.13
C PRO A 33 15.00 -2.02 6.61
N MET A 34 14.27 -1.18 7.32
CA MET A 34 12.91 -1.42 7.79
C MET A 34 11.91 -0.37 7.21
N TRP A 35 12.13 0.12 5.98
CA TRP A 35 11.44 1.28 5.40
C TRP A 35 10.57 0.99 4.17
N VAL A 36 11.13 0.51 3.07
CA VAL A 36 10.37 0.22 1.84
C VAL A 36 9.35 -0.87 2.09
N ALA A 37 8.13 -0.69 1.58
CA ALA A 37 7.05 -1.65 1.69
C ALA A 37 7.18 -2.78 0.64
N ASP A 38 8.30 -3.52 0.68
CA ASP A 38 8.45 -4.87 0.14
C ASP A 38 8.90 -5.81 1.28
N MET A 39 8.66 -7.10 1.14
CA MET A 39 8.99 -8.07 2.18
C MET A 39 10.35 -8.73 1.91
N ASP A 40 11.00 -9.24 2.96
CA ASP A 40 12.26 -9.98 2.85
C ASP A 40 12.01 -11.51 2.76
N PHE A 41 10.90 -11.88 2.11
CA PHE A 41 10.53 -13.26 1.81
C PHE A 41 10.59 -13.51 0.31
N LYS A 42 10.89 -14.76 -0.10
CA LYS A 42 10.76 -15.15 -1.50
C LYS A 42 9.31 -15.05 -1.95
N ALA A 43 9.10 -14.66 -3.20
CA ALA A 43 7.79 -14.76 -3.84
C ALA A 43 7.31 -16.23 -3.88
N PRO A 44 5.98 -16.48 -4.00
CA PRO A 44 5.44 -17.83 -4.13
C PRO A 44 6.10 -18.60 -5.28
N GLU A 45 6.38 -19.88 -5.07
CA GLU A 45 7.05 -20.71 -6.09
C GLU A 45 6.24 -20.82 -7.39
N CYS A 46 4.90 -20.80 -7.31
CA CYS A 46 4.05 -20.78 -8.49
C CYS A 46 4.35 -19.59 -9.44
N VAL A 47 4.68 -18.42 -8.88
CA VAL A 47 5.09 -17.23 -9.66
C VAL A 47 6.47 -17.42 -10.27
N LEU A 48 7.43 -17.90 -9.47
CA LEU A 48 8.80 -18.11 -9.92
C LEU A 48 8.87 -19.17 -11.03
N ASP A 49 8.11 -20.25 -10.90
CA ASP A 49 8.02 -21.32 -11.89
C ASP A 49 7.37 -20.85 -13.20
N ALA A 50 6.32 -20.04 -13.11
CA ALA A 50 5.68 -19.47 -14.29
C ALA A 50 6.65 -18.58 -15.09
N ILE A 51 7.45 -17.77 -14.38
CA ILE A 51 8.49 -16.93 -15.00
C ILE A 51 9.59 -17.78 -15.64
N ARG A 52 10.11 -18.80 -14.93
CA ARG A 52 11.12 -19.74 -15.47
C ARG A 52 10.62 -20.41 -16.74
N LYS A 53 9.41 -20.99 -16.69
CA LYS A 53 8.78 -21.63 -17.83
C LYS A 53 8.67 -20.71 -19.05
N ARG A 54 8.37 -19.42 -18.81
CA ARG A 54 8.32 -18.44 -19.92
C ARG A 54 9.70 -18.12 -20.46
N CYS A 55 10.71 -18.01 -19.62
CA CYS A 55 12.09 -17.83 -20.06
C CYS A 55 12.59 -19.00 -20.90
N ASP A 56 12.23 -20.24 -20.53
CA ASP A 56 12.61 -21.45 -21.25
C ASP A 56 12.02 -21.54 -22.67
N GLN A 57 10.92 -20.83 -22.95
CA GLN A 57 10.36 -20.71 -24.30
C GLN A 57 11.26 -19.88 -25.23
N GLY A 58 12.12 -19.01 -24.69
CA GLY A 58 13.09 -18.22 -25.44
C GLY A 58 12.54 -17.01 -26.21
N PHE A 59 11.22 -16.72 -26.14
CA PHE A 59 10.59 -15.60 -26.85
C PHE A 59 10.05 -14.57 -25.88
N LEU A 60 10.61 -13.34 -25.91
CA LEU A 60 10.24 -12.21 -25.06
C LEU A 60 9.64 -11.05 -25.89
N GLY A 61 8.80 -11.40 -26.86
CA GLY A 61 8.12 -10.44 -27.73
C GLY A 61 6.93 -9.74 -27.08
N TYR A 62 6.24 -8.90 -27.85
CA TYR A 62 5.03 -8.22 -27.38
C TYR A 62 4.00 -9.23 -26.86
N THR A 63 3.43 -8.93 -25.71
CA THR A 63 2.48 -9.80 -25.00
C THR A 63 1.29 -8.97 -24.52
N PHE A 64 0.12 -9.58 -24.49
CA PHE A 64 -1.12 -8.99 -23.98
C PHE A 64 -1.71 -9.88 -22.89
N GLY A 65 -2.59 -9.32 -22.04
CA GLY A 65 -3.38 -10.10 -21.10
C GLY A 65 -4.44 -10.89 -21.85
N ASP A 66 -4.33 -12.20 -21.86
CA ASP A 66 -5.26 -13.12 -22.50
C ASP A 66 -6.45 -13.47 -21.60
N ASP A 67 -7.31 -14.37 -22.04
CA ASP A 67 -8.49 -14.79 -21.28
C ASP A 67 -8.13 -15.54 -20.00
N SER A 68 -6.98 -16.22 -19.95
CA SER A 68 -6.53 -16.91 -18.73
C SER A 68 -6.09 -15.93 -17.65
N TYR A 69 -5.35 -14.87 -18.02
CA TYR A 69 -4.98 -13.80 -17.11
C TYR A 69 -6.20 -13.08 -16.53
N PHE A 70 -7.13 -12.64 -17.39
CA PHE A 70 -8.34 -11.96 -16.91
C PHE A 70 -9.26 -12.89 -16.14
N GLY A 71 -9.31 -14.18 -16.50
CA GLY A 71 -10.04 -15.21 -15.76
C GLY A 71 -9.52 -15.34 -14.31
N ALA A 72 -8.21 -15.47 -14.14
CA ALA A 72 -7.58 -15.51 -12.81
C ALA A 72 -7.88 -14.26 -11.97
N VAL A 73 -7.85 -13.08 -12.58
CA VAL A 73 -8.21 -11.81 -11.92
C VAL A 73 -9.68 -11.79 -11.50
N ILE A 74 -10.60 -12.16 -12.39
CA ILE A 74 -12.04 -12.17 -12.12
C ILE A 74 -12.38 -13.17 -10.99
N ASP A 75 -11.81 -14.36 -11.04
CA ASP A 75 -12.04 -15.39 -10.01
C ASP A 75 -11.52 -14.93 -8.64
N TRP A 76 -10.33 -14.31 -8.61
CA TRP A 76 -9.77 -13.74 -7.38
C TRP A 76 -10.66 -12.63 -6.81
N PHE A 77 -11.12 -11.71 -7.66
CA PHE A 77 -11.99 -10.59 -7.26
C PHE A 77 -13.33 -11.08 -6.73
N ALA A 78 -13.93 -12.07 -7.39
CA ALA A 78 -15.18 -12.67 -6.94
C ALA A 78 -15.03 -13.35 -5.57
N LYS A 79 -13.94 -14.10 -5.39
CA LYS A 79 -13.67 -14.88 -4.17
C LYS A 79 -13.32 -13.99 -2.98
N HIS A 80 -12.43 -13.02 -3.16
CA HIS A 80 -11.81 -12.27 -2.06
C HIS A 80 -12.50 -10.93 -1.77
N TYR A 81 -13.10 -10.29 -2.79
CA TYR A 81 -13.66 -8.94 -2.66
C TYR A 81 -15.15 -8.85 -2.93
N SER A 82 -15.79 -9.98 -3.31
CA SER A 82 -17.20 -10.01 -3.73
C SER A 82 -17.48 -9.11 -4.95
N ILE A 83 -16.46 -8.85 -5.77
CA ILE A 83 -16.58 -8.11 -7.03
C ILE A 83 -16.91 -9.08 -8.15
N LYS A 84 -18.04 -8.89 -8.81
CA LYS A 84 -18.44 -9.62 -10.02
C LYS A 84 -18.06 -8.79 -11.25
N ALA A 85 -16.75 -8.82 -11.57
CA ALA A 85 -16.23 -8.05 -12.70
C ALA A 85 -16.46 -8.76 -14.03
N GLU A 86 -16.68 -7.98 -15.10
CA GLU A 86 -16.55 -8.43 -16.46
C GLU A 86 -15.19 -7.99 -17.04
N LYS A 87 -14.62 -8.76 -17.98
CA LYS A 87 -13.32 -8.46 -18.60
C LYS A 87 -13.23 -7.01 -19.11
N ARG A 88 -14.31 -6.49 -19.71
CA ARG A 88 -14.39 -5.11 -20.22
C ARG A 88 -14.29 -4.02 -19.15
N GLU A 89 -14.46 -4.36 -17.88
CA GLU A 89 -14.38 -3.45 -16.72
C GLU A 89 -12.98 -3.40 -16.12
N LEU A 90 -12.08 -4.23 -16.64
CA LEU A 90 -10.72 -4.42 -16.14
C LEU A 90 -9.69 -3.90 -17.13
N HIS A 91 -8.66 -3.23 -16.62
CA HIS A 91 -7.50 -2.83 -17.41
C HIS A 91 -6.21 -3.05 -16.63
N TYR A 92 -5.19 -3.56 -17.32
CA TYR A 92 -3.84 -3.62 -16.76
C TYR A 92 -3.26 -2.21 -16.60
N ILE A 93 -2.52 -1.98 -15.51
CA ILE A 93 -1.69 -0.81 -15.30
C ILE A 93 -0.34 -1.24 -14.66
N PRO A 94 0.78 -0.50 -14.90
CA PRO A 94 2.11 -0.93 -14.45
C PRO A 94 2.36 -0.72 -12.95
N GLY A 95 1.39 -0.15 -12.25
CA GLY A 95 1.45 0.12 -10.82
C GLY A 95 0.38 1.12 -10.42
N ILE A 96 -0.14 1.01 -9.20
CA ILE A 96 -1.26 1.83 -8.74
C ILE A 96 -0.89 3.33 -8.70
N VAL A 97 0.32 3.67 -8.29
CA VAL A 97 0.79 5.08 -8.30
C VAL A 97 0.73 5.70 -9.71
N VAL A 98 1.11 4.94 -10.73
CA VAL A 98 0.99 5.35 -12.14
C VAL A 98 -0.47 5.44 -12.56
N GLY A 99 -1.30 4.46 -12.15
CA GLY A 99 -2.75 4.49 -12.41
C GLY A 99 -3.44 5.71 -11.81
N ILE A 100 -3.09 6.09 -10.57
CA ILE A 100 -3.56 7.32 -9.93
C ILE A 100 -3.12 8.57 -10.70
N ALA A 101 -1.85 8.61 -11.17
CA ALA A 101 -1.38 9.73 -11.97
C ALA A 101 -2.17 9.86 -13.28
N PHE A 102 -2.50 8.75 -13.94
CA PHE A 102 -3.38 8.75 -15.12
C PHE A 102 -4.80 9.24 -14.78
N CYS A 103 -5.36 8.83 -13.63
CA CYS A 103 -6.66 9.37 -13.18
C CYS A 103 -6.61 10.89 -12.98
N ILE A 104 -5.56 11.40 -12.35
CA ILE A 104 -5.38 12.85 -12.14
C ILE A 104 -5.38 13.59 -13.49
N GLN A 105 -4.71 13.06 -14.49
CA GLN A 105 -4.66 13.67 -15.83
C GLN A 105 -5.98 13.55 -16.59
N ALA A 106 -6.63 12.38 -16.53
CA ALA A 106 -7.86 12.12 -17.29
C ALA A 106 -9.08 12.88 -16.74
N PHE A 107 -9.18 13.07 -15.42
CA PHE A 107 -10.40 13.57 -14.77
C PHE A 107 -10.26 14.94 -14.13
N THR A 108 -9.08 15.55 -14.13
CA THR A 108 -8.86 16.86 -13.50
C THR A 108 -7.96 17.75 -14.37
N LYS A 109 -7.96 19.06 -14.07
CA LYS A 109 -7.13 20.06 -14.71
C LYS A 109 -6.22 20.73 -13.69
N PRO A 110 -5.10 21.38 -14.10
CA PRO A 110 -4.30 22.22 -13.20
C PRO A 110 -5.20 23.22 -12.43
N GLY A 111 -4.98 23.31 -11.12
CA GLY A 111 -5.77 24.12 -10.19
C GLY A 111 -7.02 23.41 -9.60
N ASP A 112 -7.45 22.26 -10.13
CA ASP A 112 -8.51 21.48 -9.52
C ASP A 112 -8.06 20.91 -8.15
N LYS A 113 -9.03 20.74 -7.25
CA LYS A 113 -8.82 20.25 -5.89
C LYS A 113 -8.91 18.74 -5.80
N ILE A 114 -7.91 18.13 -5.16
CA ILE A 114 -7.87 16.69 -4.87
C ILE A 114 -7.81 16.48 -3.36
N LEU A 115 -8.76 15.69 -2.85
CA LEU A 115 -8.93 15.39 -1.43
C LEU A 115 -8.21 14.10 -1.05
N ILE A 116 -7.52 14.13 0.09
CA ILE A 116 -6.91 12.93 0.71
C ILE A 116 -7.19 12.91 2.22
N ASN A 117 -7.08 11.73 2.82
CA ASN A 117 -7.01 11.57 4.27
C ASN A 117 -5.55 11.53 4.72
N THR A 118 -5.15 12.30 5.75
CA THR A 118 -3.78 12.26 6.29
C THR A 118 -3.75 11.73 7.74
N PRO A 119 -2.66 10.97 8.14
CA PRO A 119 -1.47 10.63 7.37
C PRO A 119 -1.78 9.64 6.26
N VAL A 120 -1.07 9.70 5.14
CA VAL A 120 -1.28 8.75 4.03
C VAL A 120 0.03 8.51 3.27
N TYR A 121 0.08 7.43 2.51
CA TYR A 121 1.21 7.06 1.66
C TYR A 121 1.72 8.26 0.83
N PRO A 122 3.02 8.60 0.88
CA PRO A 122 3.55 9.86 0.34
C PRO A 122 3.18 10.19 -1.11
N PRO A 123 3.06 9.24 -2.05
CA PRO A 123 2.58 9.54 -3.40
C PRO A 123 1.18 10.19 -3.46
N PHE A 124 0.30 9.95 -2.49
CA PHE A 124 -1.02 10.61 -2.44
C PHE A 124 -0.89 12.12 -2.15
N VAL A 125 0.14 12.51 -1.41
CA VAL A 125 0.49 13.91 -1.17
C VAL A 125 1.16 14.51 -2.40
N ASN A 126 2.14 13.80 -2.95
CA ASN A 126 3.03 14.34 -3.97
C ASN A 126 2.39 14.38 -5.38
N LEU A 127 1.59 13.36 -5.75
CA LEU A 127 1.01 13.29 -7.09
C LEU A 127 0.12 14.48 -7.44
N PRO A 128 -0.85 14.91 -6.59
CA PRO A 128 -1.64 16.11 -6.88
C PRO A 128 -0.77 17.35 -7.08
N ILE A 129 0.15 17.60 -6.16
CA ILE A 129 1.03 18.78 -6.16
C ILE A 129 1.93 18.81 -7.40
N ASN A 130 2.62 17.69 -7.67
CA ASN A 130 3.54 17.58 -8.80
C ASN A 130 2.84 17.65 -10.16
N ASN A 131 1.53 17.40 -10.20
CA ASN A 131 0.70 17.55 -11.39
C ASN A 131 -0.09 18.89 -11.42
N GLY A 132 0.24 19.85 -10.56
CA GLY A 132 -0.37 21.18 -10.57
C GLY A 132 -1.79 21.25 -10.02
N ARG A 133 -2.23 20.28 -9.21
CA ARG A 133 -3.52 20.24 -8.52
C ARG A 133 -3.38 20.79 -7.10
N GLU A 134 -4.45 21.37 -6.58
CA GLU A 134 -4.51 21.82 -5.19
C GLU A 134 -4.80 20.61 -4.28
N LEU A 135 -3.94 20.40 -3.27
CA LEU A 135 -4.12 19.31 -2.31
C LEU A 135 -5.00 19.77 -1.15
N ILE A 136 -6.10 19.06 -0.92
CA ILE A 136 -7.00 19.26 0.22
C ILE A 136 -6.84 18.07 1.16
N THR A 137 -6.64 18.34 2.46
CA THR A 137 -6.40 17.27 3.45
C THR A 137 -7.51 17.22 4.50
N ASN A 138 -8.08 16.03 4.67
CA ASN A 138 -8.91 15.67 5.81
C ASN A 138 -8.03 14.89 6.81
N LYS A 139 -7.80 15.47 7.99
CA LYS A 139 -6.93 14.87 9.00
C LYS A 139 -7.67 13.76 9.74
N LEU A 140 -7.12 12.55 9.70
CA LEU A 140 -7.64 11.43 10.46
C LEU A 140 -7.44 11.63 11.97
N ILE A 141 -8.36 11.10 12.75
CA ILE A 141 -8.33 11.13 14.22
C ILE A 141 -7.72 9.82 14.71
N LEU A 142 -6.60 9.89 15.44
CA LEU A 142 -6.04 8.71 16.11
C LEU A 142 -6.72 8.53 17.47
N LYS A 143 -7.56 7.50 17.60
CA LYS A 143 -8.31 7.19 18.80
C LYS A 143 -8.11 5.74 19.19
N ASN A 144 -7.69 5.50 20.44
CA ASN A 144 -7.45 4.15 20.97
C ASN A 144 -6.52 3.29 20.10
N GLY A 145 -5.51 3.90 19.48
CA GLY A 145 -4.55 3.19 18.61
C GLY A 145 -5.08 2.85 17.21
N ARG A 146 -6.21 3.44 16.78
CA ARG A 146 -6.82 3.24 15.45
C ARG A 146 -7.15 4.59 14.83
N PHE A 147 -6.97 4.72 13.51
CA PHE A 147 -7.40 5.90 12.78
C PHE A 147 -8.90 5.85 12.47
N GLU A 148 -9.57 6.99 12.68
CA GLU A 148 -10.97 7.23 12.35
C GLU A 148 -11.07 8.44 11.41
N ILE A 149 -12.10 8.47 10.56
CA ILE A 149 -12.35 9.58 9.64
C ILE A 149 -13.14 10.67 10.36
N ASP A 150 -12.68 11.92 10.30
CA ASP A 150 -13.49 13.08 10.65
C ASP A 150 -14.45 13.36 9.49
N PHE A 151 -15.67 12.87 9.62
CA PHE A 151 -16.69 13.01 8.58
C PHE A 151 -17.29 14.41 8.46
N GLU A 152 -17.26 15.21 9.52
CA GLU A 152 -17.72 16.60 9.45
C GLU A 152 -16.73 17.43 8.65
N ASP A 153 -15.45 17.29 8.93
CA ASP A 153 -14.36 17.91 8.16
C ASP A 153 -14.33 17.39 6.71
N LEU A 154 -14.51 16.06 6.49
CA LEU A 154 -14.59 15.46 5.17
C LEU A 154 -15.71 16.07 4.32
N GLU A 155 -16.92 16.22 4.88
CA GLU A 155 -18.07 16.83 4.21
C GLU A 155 -17.76 18.27 3.77
N GLN A 156 -17.15 19.06 4.64
CA GLN A 156 -16.82 20.45 4.31
C GLN A 156 -15.73 20.53 3.25
N LYS A 157 -14.69 19.73 3.37
CA LYS A 157 -13.52 19.76 2.48
C LYS A 157 -13.77 19.13 1.12
N SER A 158 -14.75 18.25 1.01
CA SER A 158 -15.15 17.67 -0.28
C SER A 158 -15.79 18.66 -1.24
N LYS A 159 -16.34 19.78 -0.72
CA LYS A 159 -16.97 20.81 -1.54
C LYS A 159 -15.97 21.47 -2.50
N GLY A 160 -16.27 21.36 -3.79
CA GLY A 160 -15.43 21.91 -4.86
C GLY A 160 -14.20 21.04 -5.21
N CYS A 161 -13.99 19.90 -4.55
CA CYS A 161 -13.03 18.91 -4.99
C CYS A 161 -13.55 18.17 -6.23
N LYS A 162 -12.62 17.69 -7.07
CA LYS A 162 -12.92 16.87 -8.25
C LYS A 162 -12.69 15.40 -8.01
N MET A 163 -11.74 15.08 -7.11
CA MET A 163 -11.27 13.72 -6.88
C MET A 163 -10.93 13.53 -5.41
N MET A 164 -11.15 12.33 -4.90
CA MET A 164 -10.63 11.86 -3.63
C MET A 164 -9.74 10.65 -3.86
N LEU A 165 -8.52 10.65 -3.31
CA LEU A 165 -7.66 9.47 -3.26
C LEU A 165 -7.87 8.78 -1.91
N LEU A 166 -8.38 7.55 -1.94
CA LEU A 166 -8.69 6.75 -0.76
C LEU A 166 -7.73 5.56 -0.65
N SER A 167 -7.04 5.42 0.48
CA SER A 167 -6.24 4.22 0.81
C SER A 167 -7.12 3.24 1.60
N ASN A 168 -7.42 2.07 1.02
CA ASN A 168 -8.37 1.09 1.57
C ASN A 168 -7.87 -0.37 1.36
N PRO A 169 -7.27 -1.02 2.36
CA PRO A 169 -6.95 -0.57 3.72
C PRO A 169 -5.94 0.58 3.79
N HIS A 170 -5.98 1.30 4.90
CA HIS A 170 -5.22 2.53 5.09
C HIS A 170 -3.73 2.29 5.33
N ASN A 171 -2.88 3.02 4.62
CA ASN A 171 -1.43 3.08 4.84
C ASN A 171 -1.05 4.53 5.20
N PRO A 172 -0.49 4.81 6.39
CA PRO A 172 0.38 3.93 7.18
C PRO A 172 -0.29 3.19 8.35
N GLY A 173 -1.51 3.51 8.74
CA GLY A 173 -2.11 3.01 9.97
C GLY A 173 -2.62 1.57 9.94
N GLY A 174 -2.68 0.94 8.75
CA GLY A 174 -3.19 -0.40 8.59
C GLY A 174 -4.70 -0.56 8.85
N THR A 175 -5.45 0.54 9.00
CA THR A 175 -6.88 0.50 9.30
C THR A 175 -7.69 -0.12 8.16
N VAL A 176 -8.54 -1.09 8.49
CA VAL A 176 -9.57 -1.63 7.61
C VAL A 176 -10.85 -0.83 7.82
N TRP A 177 -11.22 0.00 6.86
CA TRP A 177 -12.42 0.84 6.98
C TRP A 177 -13.67 -0.01 7.09
N SER A 178 -14.58 0.36 7.98
CA SER A 178 -15.88 -0.31 8.09
C SER A 178 -16.73 -0.09 6.84
N ARG A 179 -17.66 -1.02 6.54
CA ARG A 179 -18.62 -0.82 5.46
C ARG A 179 -19.38 0.51 5.61
N ASN A 180 -19.72 0.88 6.83
CA ASN A 180 -20.45 2.13 7.11
C ASN A 180 -19.59 3.37 6.80
N ASP A 181 -18.29 3.35 7.14
CA ASP A 181 -17.37 4.44 6.78
C ASP A 181 -17.30 4.61 5.27
N LEU A 182 -17.13 3.49 4.54
CA LEU A 182 -17.06 3.52 3.07
C LEU A 182 -18.37 3.99 2.42
N VAL A 183 -19.52 3.60 2.95
CA VAL A 183 -20.83 4.10 2.48
C VAL A 183 -20.93 5.62 2.69
N ARG A 184 -20.54 6.13 3.87
CA ARG A 184 -20.55 7.57 4.16
C ARG A 184 -19.63 8.35 3.23
N ILE A 185 -18.43 7.84 2.97
CA ILE A 185 -17.51 8.44 1.97
C ILE A 185 -18.20 8.50 0.60
N ALA A 186 -18.79 7.37 0.17
CA ALA A 186 -19.45 7.29 -1.15
C ALA A 186 -20.57 8.31 -1.29
N GLU A 187 -21.41 8.45 -0.26
CA GLU A 187 -22.53 9.41 -0.26
C GLU A 187 -22.04 10.86 -0.28
N ILE A 188 -21.03 11.19 0.53
CA ILE A 188 -20.43 12.53 0.57
C ILE A 188 -19.83 12.87 -0.78
N CYS A 189 -19.00 11.98 -1.33
CA CYS A 189 -18.34 12.20 -2.60
C CYS A 189 -19.32 12.30 -3.76
N LYS A 190 -20.33 11.41 -3.83
CA LYS A 190 -21.35 11.44 -4.89
C LYS A 190 -22.16 12.74 -4.86
N ARG A 191 -22.60 13.17 -3.67
CA ARG A 191 -23.36 14.42 -3.48
C ARG A 191 -22.58 15.66 -3.90
N ASN A 192 -21.26 15.67 -3.69
CA ASN A 192 -20.40 16.80 -4.02
C ASN A 192 -19.72 16.68 -5.40
N GLY A 193 -20.04 15.64 -6.19
CA GLY A 193 -19.47 15.43 -7.53
C GLY A 193 -17.96 15.09 -7.50
N VAL A 194 -17.50 14.40 -6.46
CA VAL A 194 -16.11 14.00 -6.24
C VAL A 194 -15.93 12.55 -6.68
N LEU A 195 -15.10 12.29 -7.69
CA LEU A 195 -14.72 10.94 -8.12
C LEU A 195 -13.81 10.29 -7.08
N VAL A 196 -14.09 9.05 -6.65
CA VAL A 196 -13.26 8.33 -5.70
C VAL A 196 -12.30 7.39 -6.41
N ILE A 197 -11.01 7.52 -6.12
CA ILE A 197 -9.96 6.59 -6.54
C ILE A 197 -9.58 5.77 -5.33
N SER A 198 -10.01 4.51 -5.29
CA SER A 198 -9.74 3.58 -4.18
C SER A 198 -8.50 2.74 -4.49
N ASP A 199 -7.42 2.99 -3.75
CA ASP A 199 -6.22 2.14 -3.77
C ASP A 199 -6.41 0.99 -2.77
N GLU A 200 -6.60 -0.21 -3.29
CA GLU A 200 -6.85 -1.42 -2.51
C GLU A 200 -5.66 -2.40 -2.55
N ILE A 201 -4.43 -1.89 -2.71
CA ILE A 201 -3.20 -2.69 -2.83
C ILE A 201 -2.92 -3.58 -1.59
N HIS A 202 -3.47 -3.21 -0.43
CA HIS A 202 -3.32 -3.96 0.82
C HIS A 202 -4.52 -4.86 1.14
N ALA A 203 -5.50 -4.98 0.26
CA ALA A 203 -6.75 -5.70 0.49
C ALA A 203 -6.53 -7.16 0.94
N ASP A 204 -5.69 -7.92 0.22
CA ASP A 204 -5.39 -9.33 0.53
C ASP A 204 -4.63 -9.52 1.84
N LEU A 205 -3.91 -8.47 2.26
CA LEU A 205 -3.12 -8.47 3.49
C LEU A 205 -3.94 -8.08 4.74
N THR A 206 -5.26 -8.05 4.61
CA THR A 206 -6.16 -7.95 5.77
C THR A 206 -5.96 -9.17 6.67
N LEU A 207 -5.69 -8.91 7.95
CA LEU A 207 -5.36 -9.95 8.93
C LEU A 207 -6.58 -10.79 9.32
N PRO A 208 -6.42 -12.02 9.84
CA PRO A 208 -7.50 -13.01 9.98
C PRO A 208 -8.75 -12.53 10.73
N ASN A 209 -8.62 -11.64 11.70
CA ASN A 209 -9.77 -11.13 12.49
C ASN A 209 -10.51 -9.95 11.84
N TYR A 210 -10.09 -9.53 10.67
CA TYR A 210 -10.64 -8.39 9.94
C TYR A 210 -11.11 -8.82 8.55
N LYS A 211 -12.02 -8.05 7.98
CA LYS A 211 -12.54 -8.30 6.63
C LYS A 211 -12.47 -7.03 5.80
N HIS A 212 -11.68 -7.07 4.73
CA HIS A 212 -11.69 -6.02 3.73
C HIS A 212 -13.05 -5.93 3.03
N THR A 213 -13.47 -4.71 2.74
CA THR A 213 -14.61 -4.42 1.90
C THR A 213 -14.14 -3.53 0.76
N SER A 214 -14.25 -3.99 -0.48
CA SER A 214 -13.92 -3.15 -1.62
C SER A 214 -14.92 -1.99 -1.74
N PHE A 215 -14.39 -0.78 -1.97
CA PHE A 215 -15.18 0.44 -2.04
C PHE A 215 -16.31 0.34 -3.08
N SER A 216 -16.03 -0.23 -4.25
CA SER A 216 -16.99 -0.40 -5.34
C SER A 216 -18.21 -1.26 -4.98
N THR A 217 -18.16 -2.03 -3.87
CA THR A 217 -19.21 -2.99 -3.48
C THR A 217 -20.14 -2.48 -2.39
N VAL A 218 -19.87 -1.31 -1.80
CA VAL A 218 -20.61 -0.88 -0.61
C VAL A 218 -21.98 -0.28 -0.91
N SER A 219 -22.15 0.33 -2.08
CA SER A 219 -23.42 0.90 -2.53
C SER A 219 -23.41 1.17 -4.04
N GLU A 220 -24.60 1.44 -4.63
CA GLU A 220 -24.69 1.89 -6.03
C GLU A 220 -24.02 3.26 -6.24
N SER A 221 -24.06 4.14 -5.23
CA SER A 221 -23.34 5.42 -5.27
C SER A 221 -21.81 5.21 -5.37
N ALA A 222 -21.26 4.26 -4.63
CA ALA A 222 -19.87 3.89 -4.73
C ALA A 222 -19.52 3.28 -6.08
N LYS A 223 -20.30 2.27 -6.52
CA LYS A 223 -20.10 1.56 -7.79
C LYS A 223 -20.11 2.49 -8.99
N SER A 224 -21.04 3.46 -9.02
CA SER A 224 -21.19 4.41 -10.12
C SER A 224 -20.29 5.65 -10.04
N ASN A 225 -19.37 5.72 -9.08
CA ASN A 225 -18.52 6.90 -8.86
C ASN A 225 -17.11 6.57 -8.34
N CYS A 226 -16.55 5.45 -8.78
CA CYS A 226 -15.19 5.08 -8.37
C CYS A 226 -14.38 4.42 -9.49
N ILE A 227 -13.06 4.48 -9.29
CA ILE A 227 -12.06 3.60 -9.89
C ILE A 227 -11.39 2.86 -8.75
N THR A 228 -11.35 1.53 -8.80
CA THR A 228 -10.69 0.70 -7.80
C THR A 228 -9.42 0.11 -8.38
N PHE A 229 -8.30 0.31 -7.69
CA PHE A 229 -7.02 -0.28 -8.06
C PHE A 229 -6.66 -1.42 -7.14
N ILE A 230 -6.32 -2.57 -7.70
CA ILE A 230 -5.93 -3.80 -7.00
C ILE A 230 -4.64 -4.31 -7.63
N ALA A 231 -3.75 -4.90 -6.82
CA ALA A 231 -2.50 -5.44 -7.33
C ALA A 231 -2.01 -6.65 -6.51
N PRO A 232 -1.43 -7.66 -7.17
CA PRO A 232 -0.79 -8.78 -6.48
C PRO A 232 0.57 -8.42 -5.87
N SER A 233 1.07 -7.21 -6.15
CA SER A 233 2.45 -6.78 -5.88
C SER A 233 2.83 -6.78 -4.40
N LYS A 234 1.94 -6.34 -3.49
CA LYS A 234 2.18 -6.38 -2.04
C LYS A 234 1.79 -7.73 -1.46
N THR A 235 0.70 -8.30 -1.94
CA THR A 235 0.17 -9.59 -1.53
C THR A 235 1.20 -10.70 -1.66
N PHE A 236 1.90 -10.77 -2.79
CA PHE A 236 2.81 -11.86 -3.15
C PHE A 236 4.28 -11.43 -3.25
N ASN A 237 4.61 -10.21 -2.78
CA ASN A 237 5.97 -9.68 -2.82
C ASN A 237 6.59 -9.64 -4.23
N ILE A 238 5.83 -9.20 -5.21
CA ILE A 238 6.20 -9.16 -6.64
C ILE A 238 6.12 -7.76 -7.25
N ALA A 239 6.36 -6.72 -6.44
CA ALA A 239 6.26 -5.33 -6.89
C ALA A 239 7.15 -5.01 -8.11
N GLY A 240 8.30 -5.67 -8.25
CA GLY A 240 9.21 -5.52 -9.38
C GLY A 240 8.63 -5.99 -10.72
N LEU A 241 7.56 -6.78 -10.74
CA LEU A 241 6.88 -7.18 -11.97
C LEU A 241 5.97 -6.09 -12.54
N SER A 242 5.70 -5.04 -11.79
CA SER A 242 4.89 -3.89 -12.25
C SER A 242 3.52 -4.30 -12.79
N SER A 243 2.75 -5.07 -12.00
CA SER A 243 1.41 -5.54 -12.37
C SER A 243 0.36 -5.03 -11.39
N SER A 244 -0.64 -4.35 -11.92
CA SER A 244 -1.83 -3.88 -11.19
C SER A 244 -3.03 -3.85 -12.13
N ILE A 245 -4.23 -3.80 -11.56
CA ILE A 245 -5.48 -3.83 -12.29
C ILE A 245 -6.34 -2.63 -11.88
N ALA A 246 -6.86 -1.89 -12.86
CA ALA A 246 -7.95 -0.94 -12.68
C ALA A 246 -9.28 -1.66 -12.90
N TYR A 247 -10.18 -1.60 -11.92
CA TYR A 247 -11.57 -2.03 -12.03
C TYR A 247 -12.49 -0.82 -12.07
N ILE A 248 -13.24 -0.69 -13.16
CA ILE A 248 -14.09 0.48 -13.44
C ILE A 248 -15.45 0.01 -13.93
N PRO A 249 -16.43 -0.20 -13.04
CA PRO A 249 -17.75 -0.70 -13.41
C PRO A 249 -18.59 0.32 -14.18
N GLU A 250 -18.48 1.62 -13.85
CA GLU A 250 -19.27 2.67 -14.50
C GLU A 250 -18.73 2.99 -15.90
N LYS A 251 -19.58 2.83 -16.92
CA LYS A 251 -19.18 2.95 -18.33
C LYS A 251 -18.59 4.32 -18.67
N SER A 252 -19.19 5.39 -18.23
CA SER A 252 -18.73 6.75 -18.56
C SER A 252 -17.36 7.06 -18.00
N ILE A 253 -17.09 6.61 -16.76
CA ILE A 253 -15.78 6.74 -16.13
C ILE A 253 -14.75 5.85 -16.85
N ARG A 254 -15.15 4.62 -17.16
CA ARG A 254 -14.29 3.65 -17.86
C ARG A 254 -13.87 4.14 -19.23
N ASP A 255 -14.81 4.62 -20.04
CA ASP A 255 -14.54 5.13 -21.39
C ASP A 255 -13.52 6.30 -21.30
N THR A 256 -13.76 7.28 -20.43
CA THR A 256 -12.82 8.41 -20.25
C THR A 256 -11.41 7.96 -19.84
N TYR A 257 -11.32 7.00 -18.92
CA TYR A 257 -10.02 6.51 -18.46
C TYR A 257 -9.30 5.70 -19.54
N PHE A 258 -10.01 4.81 -20.25
CA PHE A 258 -9.43 3.98 -21.29
C PHE A 258 -9.04 4.80 -22.53
N GLU A 259 -9.85 5.78 -22.93
CA GLU A 259 -9.48 6.74 -23.98
C GLU A 259 -8.19 7.50 -23.64
N TYR A 260 -8.01 7.88 -22.37
CA TYR A 260 -6.77 8.52 -21.93
C TYR A 260 -5.57 7.57 -22.03
N LEU A 261 -5.72 6.31 -21.61
CA LEU A 261 -4.65 5.31 -21.71
C LEU A 261 -4.28 5.04 -23.17
N GLU A 262 -5.26 4.90 -24.06
CA GLU A 262 -5.07 4.70 -25.50
C GLU A 262 -4.36 5.91 -26.14
N ALA A 263 -4.84 7.12 -25.85
CA ALA A 263 -4.18 8.35 -26.33
C ALA A 263 -2.75 8.54 -25.83
N SER A 264 -2.41 7.90 -24.71
CA SER A 264 -1.05 7.86 -24.14
C SER A 264 -0.20 6.68 -24.65
N GLU A 265 -0.69 5.93 -25.66
CA GLU A 265 -0.07 4.69 -26.19
C GLU A 265 0.21 3.65 -25.10
N PHE A 266 -0.59 3.67 -24.01
CA PHE A 266 -0.46 2.74 -22.90
C PHE A 266 -1.43 1.56 -23.06
N ALA A 267 -1.11 0.65 -24.01
CA ALA A 267 -2.00 -0.46 -24.36
C ALA A 267 -1.67 -1.77 -23.64
N ASN A 268 -0.39 -2.07 -23.41
CA ASN A 268 0.04 -3.38 -22.93
C ASN A 268 1.11 -3.29 -21.83
N GLY A 269 1.12 -4.30 -20.96
CA GLY A 269 2.14 -4.49 -19.93
C GLY A 269 3.34 -5.30 -20.44
N ASN A 270 4.33 -5.46 -19.55
CA ASN A 270 5.42 -6.38 -19.83
C ASN A 270 4.97 -7.84 -19.64
N ILE A 271 5.64 -8.75 -20.32
CA ILE A 271 5.33 -10.17 -20.33
C ILE A 271 5.26 -10.81 -18.94
N PHE A 272 6.20 -10.45 -18.04
CA PHE A 272 6.25 -11.04 -16.68
C PHE A 272 5.19 -10.45 -15.75
N ALA A 273 4.66 -9.27 -16.05
CA ALA A 273 3.55 -8.68 -15.31
C ALA A 273 2.28 -9.53 -15.43
N TYR A 274 1.95 -9.97 -16.64
CA TYR A 274 0.78 -10.82 -16.88
C TYR A 274 0.98 -12.22 -16.29
N ILE A 275 2.08 -12.88 -16.62
CA ILE A 275 2.37 -14.26 -16.22
C ILE A 275 2.50 -14.36 -14.70
N GLY A 276 3.20 -13.41 -14.07
CA GLY A 276 3.38 -13.41 -12.62
C GLY A 276 2.09 -13.14 -11.86
N ALA A 277 1.24 -12.23 -12.34
CA ALA A 277 -0.05 -11.97 -11.72
C ALA A 277 -1.04 -13.12 -11.87
N GLU A 278 -1.12 -13.72 -13.07
CA GLU A 278 -1.94 -14.91 -13.32
C GLU A 278 -1.55 -16.07 -12.39
N ALA A 279 -0.25 -16.37 -12.32
CA ALA A 279 0.25 -17.43 -11.46
C ALA A 279 0.02 -17.15 -9.96
N ALA A 280 0.17 -15.87 -9.55
CA ALA A 280 -0.06 -15.44 -8.18
C ALA A 280 -1.53 -15.63 -7.78
N PHE A 281 -2.48 -15.16 -8.58
CA PHE A 281 -3.90 -15.27 -8.30
C PHE A 281 -4.42 -16.71 -8.42
N SER A 282 -3.87 -17.51 -9.34
CA SER A 282 -4.29 -18.91 -9.52
C SER A 282 -3.69 -19.87 -8.49
N GLY A 283 -2.49 -19.62 -7.97
CA GLY A 283 -1.74 -20.59 -7.16
C GLY A 283 -1.17 -20.06 -5.84
N GLY A 284 -1.31 -18.77 -5.54
CA GLY A 284 -0.62 -18.14 -4.40
C GLY A 284 -1.37 -18.21 -3.06
N GLU A 285 -2.59 -18.74 -3.00
CA GLU A 285 -3.46 -18.64 -1.83
C GLU A 285 -2.89 -19.29 -0.56
N GLU A 286 -2.29 -20.48 -0.69
CA GLU A 286 -1.67 -21.16 0.45
C GLU A 286 -0.49 -20.35 1.02
N TRP A 287 0.34 -19.80 0.12
CA TRP A 287 1.46 -18.91 0.54
C TRP A 287 0.94 -17.69 1.28
N LEU A 288 -0.09 -17.02 0.76
CA LEU A 288 -0.71 -15.87 1.38
C LEU A 288 -1.29 -16.20 2.77
N SER A 289 -1.98 -17.33 2.91
CA SER A 289 -2.52 -17.76 4.20
C SER A 289 -1.41 -17.91 5.24
N GLN A 290 -0.34 -18.66 4.92
CA GLN A 290 0.79 -18.87 5.82
C GLN A 290 1.58 -17.58 6.09
N LEU A 291 1.69 -16.69 5.10
CA LEU A 291 2.27 -15.36 5.31
C LEU A 291 1.49 -14.55 6.34
N LYS A 292 0.16 -14.53 6.22
CA LYS A 292 -0.69 -13.77 7.16
C LYS A 292 -0.57 -14.27 8.58
N ASP A 293 -0.49 -15.58 8.78
CA ASP A 293 -0.25 -16.18 10.10
C ASP A 293 1.10 -15.72 10.67
N TYR A 294 2.16 -15.75 9.85
CA TYR A 294 3.49 -15.28 10.25
C TYR A 294 3.52 -13.78 10.57
N LEU A 295 2.81 -12.96 9.79
CA LEU A 295 2.71 -11.52 10.04
C LEU A 295 1.97 -11.21 11.35
N VAL A 296 0.90 -11.95 11.67
CA VAL A 296 0.20 -11.82 12.97
C VAL A 296 1.17 -12.07 14.12
N GLU A 297 2.00 -13.10 14.02
CA GLU A 297 3.01 -13.40 15.04
C GLU A 297 4.10 -12.31 15.11
N ASN A 298 4.53 -11.73 13.98
CA ASN A 298 5.49 -10.61 13.95
C ASN A 298 4.90 -9.36 14.60
N ILE A 299 3.63 -9.04 14.34
CA ILE A 299 2.93 -7.92 14.96
C ILE A 299 2.86 -8.11 16.47
N ALA A 300 2.41 -9.29 16.93
CA ALA A 300 2.32 -9.60 18.36
C ALA A 300 3.69 -9.54 19.06
N PHE A 301 4.74 -10.05 18.40
CA PHE A 301 6.10 -9.98 18.91
C PHE A 301 6.59 -8.53 19.05
N ALA A 302 6.36 -7.69 18.04
CA ALA A 302 6.78 -6.28 18.07
C ALA A 302 6.02 -5.50 19.15
N ASP A 303 4.70 -5.70 19.28
CA ASP A 303 3.86 -5.06 20.28
C ASP A 303 4.33 -5.41 21.72
N ASP A 304 4.55 -6.70 22.00
CA ASP A 304 5.08 -7.16 23.29
C ASP A 304 6.48 -6.58 23.56
N TYR A 305 7.34 -6.54 22.54
CA TYR A 305 8.67 -5.96 22.67
C TYR A 305 8.61 -4.47 23.01
N PHE A 306 7.78 -3.67 22.33
CA PHE A 306 7.61 -2.25 22.64
C PHE A 306 7.09 -2.04 24.06
N LYS A 307 6.07 -2.78 24.50
CA LYS A 307 5.51 -2.68 25.84
C LYS A 307 6.53 -2.95 26.95
N ARG A 308 7.41 -3.94 26.74
CA ARG A 308 8.41 -4.35 27.75
C ARG A 308 9.68 -3.49 27.73
N ASN A 309 10.18 -3.18 26.53
CA ASN A 309 11.51 -2.60 26.36
C ASN A 309 11.50 -1.12 25.96
N LEU A 310 10.42 -0.63 25.38
CA LEU A 310 10.30 0.72 24.83
C LEU A 310 8.89 1.32 25.10
N PRO A 311 8.42 1.38 26.36
CA PRO A 311 7.05 1.75 26.69
C PRO A 311 6.67 3.18 26.31
N LYS A 312 7.64 4.03 25.99
CA LYS A 312 7.42 5.39 25.46
C LYS A 312 7.07 5.42 23.97
N ILE A 313 7.30 4.32 23.23
CA ILE A 313 6.82 4.17 21.87
C ILE A 313 5.41 3.60 21.89
N LYS A 314 4.48 4.28 21.21
CA LYS A 314 3.13 3.77 21.00
C LYS A 314 3.00 3.28 19.57
N ALA A 315 2.74 1.98 19.38
CA ALA A 315 2.51 1.39 18.09
C ALA A 315 1.01 1.40 17.75
N VAL A 316 0.67 1.90 16.56
CA VAL A 316 -0.62 1.64 15.94
C VAL A 316 -0.52 0.27 15.28
N LEU A 317 -1.25 -0.71 15.83
CA LEU A 317 -1.22 -2.07 15.33
C LEU A 317 -2.11 -2.18 14.09
N PRO A 318 -1.61 -2.76 13.00
CA PRO A 318 -2.36 -2.81 11.76
C PRO A 318 -3.45 -3.89 11.80
N GLU A 319 -4.59 -3.60 11.19
CA GLU A 319 -5.66 -4.54 10.86
C GLU A 319 -5.41 -5.21 9.49
N ALA A 320 -4.53 -4.58 8.69
CA ALA A 320 -4.05 -5.06 7.39
C ALA A 320 -2.61 -4.61 7.14
N SER A 321 -1.89 -5.30 6.25
CA SER A 321 -0.51 -5.01 5.88
C SER A 321 0.53 -5.52 6.91
N TYR A 322 1.78 -5.19 6.65
CA TYR A 322 2.97 -5.52 7.46
C TYR A 322 3.73 -4.24 7.88
N LEU A 323 2.98 -3.15 8.05
CA LEU A 323 3.52 -1.83 8.35
C LEU A 323 3.02 -1.37 9.72
N LEU A 324 3.95 -1.05 10.63
CA LEU A 324 3.63 -0.46 11.92
C LEU A 324 3.80 1.06 11.84
N TRP A 325 2.84 1.80 12.36
CA TRP A 325 2.94 3.24 12.56
C TRP A 325 3.29 3.52 14.02
N LEU A 326 4.47 4.10 14.26
CA LEU A 326 5.09 4.22 15.57
C LEU A 326 5.16 5.68 16.01
N ASP A 327 4.62 5.99 17.18
CA ASP A 327 4.71 7.29 17.83
C ASP A 327 5.85 7.30 18.86
N PHE A 328 6.90 8.08 18.58
CA PHE A 328 8.06 8.28 19.45
C PHE A 328 7.96 9.56 20.32
N ASN A 329 6.87 10.33 20.24
CA ASN A 329 6.73 11.59 20.97
C ASN A 329 6.79 11.40 22.48
N GLY A 330 6.51 10.18 22.99
CA GLY A 330 6.64 9.84 24.40
C GLY A 330 8.05 10.01 24.98
N PHE A 331 9.10 10.14 24.14
CA PHE A 331 10.46 10.46 24.61
C PHE A 331 10.67 11.94 24.91
N GLY A 332 9.81 12.84 24.43
CA GLY A 332 9.95 14.29 24.61
C GLY A 332 11.13 14.90 23.86
N LEU A 333 11.64 14.20 22.84
CA LEU A 333 12.75 14.66 21.96
C LEU A 333 12.22 15.33 20.71
N SER A 334 13.03 16.20 20.10
CA SER A 334 12.71 16.77 18.79
C SER A 334 12.69 15.68 17.72
N HIS A 335 11.96 15.93 16.62
CA HIS A 335 11.93 15.02 15.48
C HIS A 335 13.34 14.73 14.91
N ASP A 336 14.16 15.75 14.81
CA ASP A 336 15.55 15.64 14.31
C ASP A 336 16.42 14.77 15.23
N GLU A 337 16.28 14.89 16.57
CA GLU A 337 17.00 14.03 17.51
C GLU A 337 16.50 12.58 17.45
N LEU A 338 15.18 12.36 17.29
CA LEU A 338 14.61 11.03 17.09
C LEU A 338 15.20 10.38 15.82
N GLN A 339 15.21 11.14 14.71
CA GLN A 339 15.75 10.67 13.44
C GLN A 339 17.26 10.42 13.52
N HIS A 340 18.01 11.32 14.18
CA HIS A 340 19.45 11.14 14.43
C HIS A 340 19.73 9.85 15.21
N ARG A 341 18.94 9.55 16.26
CA ARG A 341 19.11 8.30 17.04
C ARG A 341 18.80 7.06 16.22
N LEU A 342 17.75 7.07 15.42
CA LEU A 342 17.40 5.95 14.54
C LEU A 342 18.49 5.69 13.50
N ILE A 343 19.01 6.72 12.84
CA ILE A 343 20.02 6.58 11.77
C ILE A 343 21.41 6.34 12.34
N ASN A 344 21.85 7.16 13.31
CA ASN A 344 23.26 7.17 13.72
C ASN A 344 23.57 6.26 14.90
N LYS A 345 22.62 6.06 15.83
CA LYS A 345 22.82 5.18 17.00
C LYS A 345 22.24 3.77 16.77
N ALA A 346 20.96 3.67 16.39
CA ALA A 346 20.33 2.38 16.14
C ALA A 346 20.80 1.74 14.84
N LYS A 347 21.20 2.54 13.85
CA LYS A 347 21.51 2.06 12.49
C LYS A 347 20.30 1.35 11.86
N VAL A 348 19.10 1.90 12.02
CA VAL A 348 17.84 1.37 11.46
C VAL A 348 17.16 2.43 10.60
N ALA A 349 16.84 2.07 9.37
CA ALA A 349 16.13 2.92 8.43
C ALA A 349 14.61 2.73 8.59
N LEU A 350 13.90 3.76 9.04
CA LEU A 350 12.44 3.84 9.09
C LEU A 350 11.94 4.95 8.17
N ASN A 351 10.69 4.85 7.67
CA ASN A 351 10.11 5.99 6.96
C ASN A 351 9.77 7.11 7.93
N ASN A 352 10.18 8.33 7.58
CA ASN A 352 9.89 9.54 8.32
C ASN A 352 8.41 9.93 8.19
N GLY A 353 7.72 10.09 9.33
CA GLY A 353 6.30 10.40 9.40
C GLY A 353 5.91 11.71 8.73
N VAL A 354 6.79 12.70 8.75
CA VAL A 354 6.54 14.02 8.10
C VAL A 354 6.21 13.89 6.61
N THR A 355 6.75 12.86 5.94
CA THR A 355 6.47 12.61 4.51
C THR A 355 5.03 12.12 4.23
N PHE A 356 4.28 11.74 5.27
CA PHE A 356 2.91 11.21 5.16
C PHE A 356 1.81 12.28 5.30
N GLY A 357 2.16 13.55 5.43
CA GLY A 357 1.16 14.61 5.55
C GLY A 357 1.66 15.88 6.27
N GLY A 358 2.98 16.07 6.37
CA GLY A 358 3.58 17.28 6.93
C GLY A 358 3.96 17.20 8.42
N ASN A 359 4.26 18.34 9.00
CA ASN A 359 4.83 18.46 10.35
C ASN A 359 3.90 17.94 11.47
N ASP A 360 2.62 17.79 11.24
CA ASP A 360 1.68 17.19 12.19
C ASP A 360 2.08 15.75 12.58
N TYR A 361 2.90 15.11 11.75
CA TYR A 361 3.40 13.75 11.95
C TYR A 361 4.90 13.72 12.33
N ALA A 362 5.42 14.84 12.84
CA ALA A 362 6.73 14.86 13.48
C ALA A 362 6.73 13.92 14.71
N GLY A 363 7.81 13.19 14.90
CA GLY A 363 7.91 12.16 15.96
C GLY A 363 7.28 10.83 15.61
N PHE A 364 6.60 10.71 14.48
CA PHE A 364 6.09 9.43 13.97
C PHE A 364 7.02 8.81 12.94
N PHE A 365 7.04 7.48 12.90
CA PHE A 365 7.81 6.71 11.91
C PHE A 365 7.04 5.46 11.49
N ARG A 366 7.18 5.04 10.21
CA ARG A 366 6.60 3.79 9.73
C ARG A 366 7.68 2.72 9.62
N MET A 367 7.45 1.57 10.26
CA MET A 367 8.33 0.41 10.25
C MET A 367 7.72 -0.73 9.44
N ASN A 368 8.49 -1.29 8.52
CA ASN A 368 8.14 -2.51 7.80
C ASN A 368 8.59 -3.73 8.61
N ILE A 369 7.64 -4.62 8.94
CA ILE A 369 7.90 -5.87 9.70
C ILE A 369 7.70 -7.14 8.85
N GLY A 370 7.56 -7.00 7.54
CA GLY A 370 7.50 -8.10 6.57
C GLY A 370 8.89 -8.69 6.33
N CYS A 371 9.50 -9.24 7.36
CA CYS A 371 10.84 -9.82 7.37
C CYS A 371 10.92 -11.00 8.36
N PRO A 372 11.96 -11.85 8.26
CA PRO A 372 12.23 -12.89 9.24
C PRO A 372 12.27 -12.37 10.68
N ARG A 373 11.75 -13.17 11.63
CA ARG A 373 11.67 -12.79 13.05
C ARG A 373 13.02 -12.38 13.63
N SER A 374 14.13 -13.01 13.21
CA SER A 374 15.49 -12.67 13.64
C SER A 374 15.88 -11.24 13.23
N ILE A 375 15.53 -10.82 12.01
CA ILE A 375 15.75 -9.46 11.49
C ILE A 375 14.91 -8.45 12.28
N LEU A 376 13.63 -8.75 12.50
CA LEU A 376 12.75 -7.89 13.30
C LEU A 376 13.29 -7.71 14.72
N LYS A 377 13.67 -8.80 15.38
CA LYS A 377 14.24 -8.76 16.73
C LYS A 377 15.51 -7.90 16.79
N GLU A 378 16.42 -8.08 15.85
CA GLU A 378 17.65 -7.29 15.78
C GLU A 378 17.36 -5.81 15.61
N ALA A 379 16.42 -5.44 14.72
CA ALA A 379 16.01 -4.04 14.54
C ALA A 379 15.47 -3.43 15.83
N LEU A 380 14.62 -4.17 16.55
CA LEU A 380 14.03 -3.72 17.82
C LEU A 380 15.08 -3.60 18.93
N ASP A 381 16.05 -4.54 19.03
CA ASP A 381 17.17 -4.48 19.99
C ASP A 381 18.05 -3.24 19.72
N ARG A 382 18.38 -2.96 18.47
CA ARG A 382 19.15 -1.77 18.07
C ARG A 382 18.42 -0.47 18.46
N ILE A 383 17.11 -0.39 18.22
CA ILE A 383 16.29 0.77 18.62
C ILE A 383 16.30 0.89 20.15
N ALA A 384 16.11 -0.22 20.88
CA ALA A 384 16.09 -0.22 22.33
C ALA A 384 17.41 0.29 22.94
N ASN A 385 18.53 -0.11 22.36
CA ASN A 385 19.86 0.34 22.80
C ASN A 385 20.09 1.83 22.50
N ALA A 386 19.63 2.32 21.34
CA ALA A 386 19.79 3.72 20.93
C ALA A 386 18.97 4.71 21.78
N PHE A 387 17.95 4.23 22.49
CA PHE A 387 17.08 5.02 23.37
C PHE A 387 17.26 4.68 24.86
N ALA A 388 18.27 3.88 25.24
CA ALA A 388 18.47 3.42 26.63
C ALA A 388 18.70 4.56 27.62
N ASP A 389 19.36 5.65 27.20
CA ASP A 389 19.66 6.83 28.01
C ASP A 389 18.48 7.78 28.23
N VAL A 390 17.32 7.56 27.56
CA VAL A 390 16.12 8.41 27.60
C VAL A 390 14.83 7.61 27.90
N ARG A 391 15.01 6.35 28.36
CA ARG A 391 13.90 5.47 28.73
C ARG A 391 13.04 5.97 29.88
#